data_39c36396b4ea482f703377d1111ac15a
#
_entry.id   39c36396b4ea482f703377d1111ac15a
#
_cell.length_a   1.000
_cell.length_b   1.000
_cell.length_c   1.000
_cell.angle_alpha   90.00
_cell.angle_beta   90.00
_cell.angle_gamma   90.00
#
_symmetry.space_group_name_H-M   'P 1'
#
loop_
_entity.id
_entity.type
_entity.pdbx_description
1 polymer ?
#
loop_
_entity_poly.entity_id
_entity_poly.type
_entity_poly.pdbx_seq_one_letter_code
_entity_poly.pdbx_strand_id
1 'polypeptide(L)'
;MSISVNDIIEAQAHIGTLKSEAHPKTNKYWAGVVNNIAVINPESIIEQIENAKKKIQAAKAEWKEILIVSEKKMYADELEILGEKYGFNYLNYKLPSGFLTNFETLKKRIESMNTMARFVDTENYLSLTKKEQLVYKRKLARVLKIYKGVKGLTKKPELVIVLDGQMMDNFINEITKTPDVQSIIIAGTNFARRWAEDSIILANIWSHKSVDFILNSMFS
;
A
#
# COMPACT_ATOMS: atom_id res chain seq x y z
N MET A 1 -17.38 -12.11 -7.22
CA MET A 1 -17.27 -13.52 -6.79
C MET A 1 -17.33 -13.55 -5.28
N SER A 2 -18.04 -14.53 -4.69
CA SER A 2 -18.00 -14.77 -3.24
C SER A 2 -16.70 -15.50 -2.90
N ILE A 3 -15.95 -14.97 -1.93
CA ILE A 3 -14.72 -15.59 -1.44
C ILE A 3 -15.10 -16.76 -0.55
N SER A 4 -14.51 -17.93 -0.77
CA SER A 4 -14.73 -19.11 0.05
C SER A 4 -13.61 -19.30 1.11
N VAL A 5 -13.91 -20.06 2.16
CA VAL A 5 -12.90 -20.43 3.17
C VAL A 5 -11.74 -21.22 2.54
N ASN A 6 -12.03 -22.04 1.54
CA ASN A 6 -11.01 -22.81 0.83
C ASN A 6 -10.02 -21.90 0.08
N ASP A 7 -10.50 -20.82 -0.53
CA ASP A 7 -9.63 -19.85 -1.23
C ASP A 7 -8.64 -19.19 -0.27
N ILE A 8 -9.08 -18.85 0.96
CA ILE A 8 -8.22 -18.30 2.02
C ILE A 8 -7.15 -19.31 2.47
N ILE A 9 -7.52 -20.58 2.53
CA ILE A 9 -6.60 -21.67 2.95
C ILE A 9 -5.57 -21.91 1.83
N GLU A 10 -5.98 -22.00 0.59
CA GLU A 10 -5.10 -22.18 -0.58
C GLU A 10 -4.15 -21.00 -0.76
N ALA A 11 -4.62 -19.79 -0.53
CA ALA A 11 -3.80 -18.59 -0.53
C ALA A 11 -2.87 -18.47 0.68
N GLN A 12 -2.99 -19.36 1.69
CA GLN A 12 -2.21 -19.33 2.94
C GLN A 12 -2.39 -18.03 3.74
N ALA A 13 -3.51 -17.33 3.56
CA ALA A 13 -3.76 -16.06 4.21
C ALA A 13 -4.07 -16.18 5.72
N HIS A 14 -4.52 -17.37 6.16
CA HIS A 14 -4.85 -17.67 7.55
C HIS A 14 -3.64 -17.90 8.47
N ILE A 15 -2.43 -18.00 7.92
CA ILE A 15 -1.21 -18.25 8.69
C ILE A 15 -0.71 -16.95 9.31
N GLY A 16 -0.73 -16.85 10.63
CA GLY A 16 -0.17 -15.70 11.36
C GLY A 16 1.31 -15.83 11.71
N THR A 17 1.77 -15.03 12.66
CA THR A 17 3.13 -15.08 13.21
C THR A 17 3.23 -16.05 14.39
N LEU A 18 4.42 -16.24 14.93
CA LEU A 18 4.62 -16.97 16.16
C LEU A 18 3.78 -16.35 17.30
N LYS A 19 3.22 -17.20 18.16
CA LYS A 19 2.41 -16.75 19.30
C LYS A 19 3.15 -15.76 20.20
N SER A 20 4.47 -15.94 20.36
CA SER A 20 5.33 -15.03 21.14
C SER A 20 5.46 -13.64 20.55
N GLU A 21 5.32 -13.50 19.24
CA GLU A 21 5.43 -12.24 18.52
C GLU A 21 4.07 -11.58 18.27
N ALA A 22 3.00 -12.38 18.39
CA ALA A 22 1.65 -11.92 18.10
C ALA A 22 1.15 -10.94 19.16
N HIS A 23 0.49 -9.88 18.70
CA HIS A 23 -0.03 -8.85 19.59
C HIS A 23 -1.37 -9.30 20.22
N PRO A 24 -1.57 -9.16 21.56
CA PRO A 24 -2.77 -9.65 22.24
C PRO A 24 -4.11 -9.15 21.67
N LYS A 25 -4.16 -7.93 21.13
CA LYS A 25 -5.38 -7.37 20.51
C LYS A 25 -5.84 -8.12 19.28
N THR A 26 -4.96 -8.87 18.61
CA THR A 26 -5.33 -9.65 17.43
C THR A 26 -5.96 -10.99 17.79
N ASN A 27 -5.88 -11.40 19.06
CA ASN A 27 -6.34 -12.71 19.56
C ASN A 27 -7.82 -13.01 19.24
N LYS A 28 -8.67 -11.98 19.22
CA LYS A 28 -10.10 -12.10 18.90
C LYS A 28 -10.38 -12.57 17.46
N TYR A 29 -9.41 -12.47 16.58
CA TYR A 29 -9.51 -12.89 15.19
C TYR A 29 -8.87 -14.25 14.92
N TRP A 30 -8.33 -14.94 15.96
CA TRP A 30 -7.69 -16.23 15.77
C TRP A 30 -8.69 -17.37 15.87
N ALA A 31 -8.51 -18.39 15.05
CA ALA A 31 -9.16 -19.68 15.20
C ALA A 31 -8.47 -20.53 16.29
N GLY A 32 -7.16 -20.30 16.50
CA GLY A 32 -6.38 -21.04 17.47
C GLY A 32 -4.87 -20.87 17.30
N VAL A 33 -4.11 -21.75 17.95
CA VAL A 33 -2.64 -21.80 17.81
C VAL A 33 -2.24 -23.22 17.46
N VAL A 34 -1.52 -23.39 16.37
CA VAL A 34 -1.02 -24.68 15.89
C VAL A 34 0.50 -24.59 15.77
N ASN A 35 1.22 -25.53 16.36
CA ASN A 35 2.69 -25.53 16.37
C ASN A 35 3.32 -24.17 16.74
N ASN A 36 2.78 -23.53 17.77
CA ASN A 36 3.19 -22.21 18.25
C ASN A 36 2.98 -21.05 17.24
N ILE A 37 2.24 -21.26 16.17
CA ILE A 37 1.85 -20.26 15.18
C ILE A 37 0.40 -19.86 15.40
N ALA A 38 0.10 -18.57 15.43
CA ALA A 38 -1.27 -18.06 15.47
C ALA A 38 -1.97 -18.36 14.13
N VAL A 39 -3.14 -18.96 14.20
CA VAL A 39 -3.97 -19.25 13.02
C VAL A 39 -5.15 -18.28 13.03
N ILE A 40 -5.25 -17.45 12.00
CA ILE A 40 -6.32 -16.47 11.85
C ILE A 40 -7.58 -17.20 11.37
N ASN A 41 -8.74 -16.81 11.90
CA ASN A 41 -10.02 -17.35 11.44
C ASN A 41 -10.30 -16.92 9.99
N PRO A 42 -10.43 -17.84 9.02
CA PRO A 42 -10.70 -17.51 7.63
C PRO A 42 -11.98 -16.68 7.44
N GLU A 43 -13.02 -16.93 8.22
CA GLU A 43 -14.27 -16.16 8.16
C GLU A 43 -14.05 -14.68 8.51
N SER A 44 -13.21 -14.40 9.51
CA SER A 44 -12.83 -13.04 9.88
C SER A 44 -12.06 -12.34 8.75
N ILE A 45 -11.21 -13.05 8.00
CA ILE A 45 -10.50 -12.50 6.85
C ILE A 45 -11.49 -12.15 5.74
N ILE A 46 -12.46 -13.00 5.45
CA ILE A 46 -13.49 -12.77 4.44
C ILE A 46 -14.27 -11.50 4.78
N GLU A 47 -14.76 -11.38 6.02
CA GLU A 47 -15.50 -10.21 6.49
C GLU A 47 -14.68 -8.92 6.34
N GLN A 48 -13.39 -8.96 6.73
CA GLN A 48 -12.49 -7.83 6.62
C GLN A 48 -12.24 -7.43 5.16
N ILE A 49 -12.08 -8.39 4.25
CA ILE A 49 -11.94 -8.13 2.81
C ILE A 49 -13.22 -7.51 2.24
N GLU A 50 -14.39 -8.00 2.62
CA GLU A 50 -15.67 -7.44 2.17
C GLU A 50 -15.87 -6.00 2.65
N ASN A 51 -15.51 -5.70 3.89
CA ASN A 51 -15.55 -4.34 4.42
C ASN A 51 -14.58 -3.40 3.68
N ALA A 52 -13.37 -3.87 3.40
CA ALA A 52 -12.41 -3.13 2.59
C ALA A 52 -12.92 -2.89 1.16
N LYS A 53 -13.52 -3.91 0.53
CA LYS A 53 -14.13 -3.79 -0.80
C LYS A 53 -15.23 -2.73 -0.84
N LYS A 54 -16.11 -2.71 0.16
CA LYS A 54 -17.16 -1.67 0.28
C LYS A 54 -16.55 -0.27 0.37
N LYS A 55 -15.49 -0.07 1.17
CA LYS A 55 -14.77 1.23 1.28
C LYS A 55 -14.14 1.65 -0.05
N ILE A 56 -13.51 0.72 -0.76
CA ILE A 56 -12.90 0.99 -2.07
C ILE A 56 -13.96 1.35 -3.10
N GLN A 57 -15.08 0.63 -3.13
CA GLN A 57 -16.19 0.92 -4.04
C GLN A 57 -16.81 2.29 -3.75
N ALA A 58 -17.03 2.64 -2.48
CA ALA A 58 -17.51 3.95 -2.08
C ALA A 58 -16.53 5.06 -2.50
N ALA A 59 -15.24 4.87 -2.28
CA ALA A 59 -14.21 5.82 -2.69
C ALA A 59 -14.17 6.00 -4.23
N LYS A 60 -14.30 4.92 -4.99
CA LYS A 60 -14.38 4.98 -6.47
C LYS A 60 -15.64 5.71 -6.94
N ALA A 61 -16.79 5.45 -6.32
CA ALA A 61 -18.05 6.12 -6.67
C ALA A 61 -18.02 7.63 -6.43
N GLU A 62 -17.25 8.06 -5.44
CA GLU A 62 -17.05 9.48 -5.09
C GLU A 62 -15.83 10.11 -5.78
N TRP A 63 -15.18 9.41 -6.72
CA TRP A 63 -13.98 9.86 -7.43
C TRP A 63 -12.83 10.28 -6.49
N LYS A 64 -12.72 9.62 -5.35
CA LYS A 64 -11.64 9.84 -4.38
C LYS A 64 -10.31 9.28 -4.87
N GLU A 65 -9.24 9.99 -4.55
CA GLU A 65 -7.89 9.52 -4.84
C GLU A 65 -7.51 8.37 -3.91
N ILE A 66 -7.16 7.23 -4.52
CA ILE A 66 -6.73 6.02 -3.80
C ILE A 66 -5.23 5.89 -3.92
N LEU A 67 -4.55 5.69 -2.79
CA LEU A 67 -3.13 5.47 -2.72
C LEU A 67 -2.84 4.13 -2.03
N ILE A 68 -2.03 3.28 -2.66
CA ILE A 68 -1.51 2.07 -2.05
C ILE A 68 -0.03 2.26 -1.73
N VAL A 69 0.38 1.89 -0.51
CA VAL A 69 1.75 2.05 -0.05
C VAL A 69 2.33 0.75 0.48
N SER A 70 3.55 0.46 0.05
CA SER A 70 4.38 -0.62 0.59
C SER A 70 5.86 -0.30 0.42
N GLU A 71 6.66 -0.55 1.46
CA GLU A 71 8.13 -0.50 1.36
C GLU A 71 8.75 -1.90 1.16
N LYS A 72 7.93 -2.96 1.12
CA LYS A 72 8.40 -4.31 0.83
C LYS A 72 8.73 -4.47 -0.64
N LYS A 73 10.00 -4.74 -0.93
CA LYS A 73 10.49 -4.94 -2.29
C LYS A 73 9.80 -6.10 -3.01
N MET A 74 9.39 -7.13 -2.28
CA MET A 74 8.76 -8.32 -2.88
C MET A 74 7.41 -8.02 -3.53
N TYR A 75 6.75 -6.92 -3.18
CA TYR A 75 5.46 -6.51 -3.76
C TYR A 75 5.58 -5.32 -4.71
N ALA A 76 6.80 -4.88 -5.01
CA ALA A 76 7.01 -3.65 -5.78
C ALA A 76 6.43 -3.75 -7.21
N ASP A 77 6.69 -4.85 -7.89
CA ASP A 77 6.25 -5.07 -9.27
C ASP A 77 4.74 -5.31 -9.34
N GLU A 78 4.18 -6.02 -8.36
CA GLU A 78 2.75 -6.27 -8.28
C GLU A 78 1.94 -5.00 -8.05
N LEU A 79 2.40 -4.14 -7.15
CA LEU A 79 1.73 -2.85 -6.93
C LEU A 79 1.75 -1.97 -8.18
N GLU A 80 2.81 -2.05 -8.99
CA GLU A 80 2.89 -1.35 -10.26
C GLU A 80 1.85 -1.91 -11.25
N ILE A 81 1.80 -3.24 -11.42
CA ILE A 81 0.84 -3.91 -12.31
C ILE A 81 -0.61 -3.62 -11.88
N LEU A 82 -0.89 -3.73 -10.59
CA LEU A 82 -2.23 -3.45 -10.05
C LEU A 82 -2.60 -1.97 -10.17
N GLY A 83 -1.64 -1.06 -9.94
CA GLY A 83 -1.85 0.38 -10.11
C GLY A 83 -2.22 0.74 -11.55
N GLU A 84 -1.54 0.15 -12.53
CA GLU A 84 -1.85 0.34 -13.94
C GLU A 84 -3.20 -0.29 -14.32
N LYS A 85 -3.49 -1.50 -13.83
CA LYS A 85 -4.75 -2.22 -14.13
C LYS A 85 -5.99 -1.52 -13.57
N TYR A 86 -5.92 -1.00 -12.36
CA TYR A 86 -7.08 -0.44 -11.65
C TYR A 86 -7.08 1.09 -11.58
N GLY A 87 -6.04 1.75 -12.08
CA GLY A 87 -5.93 3.21 -12.16
C GLY A 87 -5.78 3.91 -10.81
N PHE A 88 -5.11 3.28 -9.83
CA PHE A 88 -4.81 3.91 -8.56
C PHE A 88 -3.34 4.34 -8.44
N ASN A 89 -3.09 5.28 -7.53
CA ASN A 89 -1.73 5.73 -7.22
C ASN A 89 -1.03 4.74 -6.28
N TYR A 90 0.28 4.54 -6.45
CA TYR A 90 1.05 3.64 -5.58
C TYR A 90 2.43 4.20 -5.21
N LEU A 91 2.94 3.76 -4.05
CA LEU A 91 4.32 3.96 -3.63
C LEU A 91 4.90 2.61 -3.21
N ASN A 92 5.79 2.07 -4.03
CA ASN A 92 6.29 0.70 -3.93
C ASN A 92 7.78 0.59 -3.55
N TYR A 93 8.46 1.70 -3.28
CA TYR A 93 9.88 1.70 -2.97
C TYR A 93 10.20 2.35 -1.62
N LYS A 94 9.82 3.59 -1.44
CA LYS A 94 10.04 4.36 -0.22
C LYS A 94 8.95 5.39 -0.06
N LEU A 95 8.38 5.46 1.13
CA LEU A 95 7.41 6.48 1.48
C LEU A 95 8.14 7.71 2.05
N PRO A 96 8.02 8.88 1.44
CA PRO A 96 8.55 10.11 2.01
C PRO A 96 7.82 10.47 3.30
N SER A 97 8.56 10.77 4.36
CA SER A 97 7.96 11.24 5.62
C SER A 97 7.17 12.54 5.38
N GLY A 98 6.03 12.67 6.05
CA GLY A 98 5.15 13.82 5.86
C GLY A 98 4.29 13.74 4.60
N PHE A 99 4.07 12.55 4.05
CA PHE A 99 3.32 12.38 2.80
C PHE A 99 1.88 12.94 2.91
N LEU A 100 1.22 12.70 4.02
CA LEU A 100 -0.14 13.21 4.27
C LEU A 100 -0.13 14.58 4.95
N THR A 101 0.79 14.80 5.88
CA THR A 101 0.85 16.03 6.69
C THR A 101 1.47 17.22 5.96
N ASN A 102 2.37 16.96 4.99
CA ASN A 102 3.04 18.00 4.19
C ASN A 102 2.86 17.76 2.68
N PHE A 103 1.65 17.41 2.28
CA PHE A 103 1.33 17.02 0.91
C PHE A 103 1.67 18.11 -0.12
N GLU A 104 1.44 19.39 0.19
CA GLU A 104 1.74 20.50 -0.72
C GLU A 104 3.22 20.57 -1.12
N THR A 105 4.14 20.32 -0.18
CA THR A 105 5.57 20.25 -0.49
C THR A 105 5.92 19.05 -1.37
N LEU A 106 5.26 17.90 -1.13
CA LEU A 106 5.46 16.70 -1.93
C LEU A 106 4.87 16.85 -3.34
N LYS A 107 3.72 17.50 -3.47
CA LYS A 107 3.13 17.84 -4.76
C LYS A 107 4.12 18.63 -5.64
N LYS A 108 4.79 19.64 -5.09
CA LYS A 108 5.84 20.39 -5.81
C LYS A 108 6.98 19.48 -6.26
N ARG A 109 7.34 18.45 -5.48
CA ARG A 109 8.37 17.46 -5.87
C ARG A 109 7.89 16.56 -7.01
N ILE A 110 6.62 16.13 -6.99
CA ILE A 110 6.00 15.36 -8.07
C ILE A 110 5.93 16.19 -9.34
N GLU A 111 5.52 17.44 -9.25
CA GLU A 111 5.51 18.40 -10.39
C GLU A 111 6.91 18.62 -10.96
N SER A 112 7.91 18.80 -10.08
CA SER A 112 9.31 18.91 -10.50
C SER A 112 9.80 17.64 -11.21
N MET A 113 9.43 16.46 -10.73
CA MET A 113 9.73 15.20 -11.41
C MET A 113 9.09 15.14 -12.79
N ASN A 114 7.83 15.50 -12.92
CA ASN A 114 7.12 15.52 -14.20
C ASN A 114 7.77 16.51 -15.19
N THR A 115 8.19 17.68 -14.70
CA THR A 115 8.94 18.66 -15.49
C THR A 115 10.29 18.11 -15.93
N MET A 116 11.01 17.45 -15.01
CA MET A 116 12.29 16.80 -15.34
C MET A 116 12.14 15.69 -16.38
N ALA A 117 11.06 14.90 -16.30
CA ALA A 117 10.80 13.84 -17.27
C ALA A 117 10.54 14.42 -18.67
N ARG A 118 9.71 15.47 -18.77
CA ARG A 118 9.42 16.16 -20.03
C ARG A 118 10.66 16.84 -20.62
N PHE A 119 11.56 17.37 -19.79
CA PHE A 119 12.77 18.06 -20.26
C PHE A 119 13.70 17.15 -21.07
N VAL A 120 13.75 15.85 -20.76
CA VAL A 120 14.59 14.86 -21.49
C VAL A 120 14.19 14.76 -22.98
N ASP A 121 12.94 15.06 -23.31
CA ASP A 121 12.41 14.99 -24.67
C ASP A 121 12.55 16.32 -25.44
N THR A 122 13.24 17.33 -24.87
CA THR A 122 13.41 18.63 -25.48
C THR A 122 14.75 18.80 -26.22
N GLU A 123 14.80 19.66 -27.20
CA GLU A 123 16.03 20.05 -27.91
C GLU A 123 17.10 20.62 -26.95
N ASN A 124 16.66 21.36 -25.94
CA ASN A 124 17.54 21.90 -24.91
C ASN A 124 18.30 20.81 -24.15
N TYR A 125 17.67 19.63 -23.91
CA TYR A 125 18.37 18.52 -23.34
C TYR A 125 19.41 17.90 -24.29
N LEU A 126 19.11 17.86 -25.59
CA LEU A 126 20.02 17.33 -26.61
C LEU A 126 21.25 18.25 -26.82
N SER A 127 21.12 19.55 -26.54
CA SER A 127 22.23 20.51 -26.60
C SER A 127 23.23 20.39 -25.42
N LEU A 128 22.85 19.68 -24.34
CA LEU A 128 23.74 19.46 -23.20
C LEU A 128 24.91 18.52 -23.57
N THR A 129 26.04 18.69 -22.89
CA THR A 129 27.15 17.76 -23.01
C THR A 129 26.76 16.34 -22.53
N LYS A 130 27.41 15.32 -23.07
CA LYS A 130 27.16 13.90 -22.68
C LYS A 130 27.28 13.69 -21.17
N LYS A 131 28.21 14.41 -20.50
CA LYS A 131 28.38 14.34 -19.05
C LYS A 131 27.18 14.91 -18.32
N GLU A 132 26.67 16.06 -18.73
CA GLU A 132 25.48 16.69 -18.14
C GLU A 132 24.23 15.85 -18.35
N GLN A 133 24.02 15.32 -19.56
CA GLN A 133 22.93 14.39 -19.87
C GLN A 133 22.95 13.17 -18.93
N LEU A 134 24.14 12.59 -18.69
CA LEU A 134 24.27 11.44 -17.81
C LEU A 134 23.94 11.80 -16.36
N VAL A 135 24.42 12.94 -15.86
CA VAL A 135 24.11 13.44 -14.51
C VAL A 135 22.61 13.67 -14.37
N TYR A 136 21.98 14.29 -15.38
CA TYR A 136 20.55 14.54 -15.39
C TYR A 136 19.73 13.25 -15.37
N LYS A 137 20.05 12.28 -16.25
CA LYS A 137 19.40 10.97 -16.28
C LYS A 137 19.50 10.25 -14.93
N ARG A 138 20.67 10.28 -14.29
CA ARG A 138 20.87 9.67 -12.96
C ARG A 138 20.00 10.36 -11.89
N LYS A 139 19.88 11.68 -11.94
CA LYS A 139 19.01 12.43 -11.01
C LYS A 139 17.55 12.10 -11.24
N LEU A 140 17.10 12.10 -12.49
CA LEU A 140 15.72 11.73 -12.85
C LEU A 140 15.39 10.29 -12.42
N ALA A 141 16.27 9.32 -12.70
CA ALA A 141 16.07 7.93 -12.32
C ALA A 141 15.88 7.74 -10.80
N ARG A 142 16.62 8.50 -9.97
CA ARG A 142 16.45 8.46 -8.51
C ARG A 142 15.09 8.98 -8.07
N VAL A 143 14.59 10.02 -8.69
CA VAL A 143 13.30 10.62 -8.35
C VAL A 143 12.16 9.77 -8.87
N LEU A 144 12.25 9.28 -10.10
CA LEU A 144 11.27 8.35 -10.69
C LEU A 144 11.11 7.08 -9.84
N LYS A 145 12.19 6.54 -9.31
CA LYS A 145 12.14 5.35 -8.45
C LYS A 145 11.22 5.53 -7.24
N ILE A 146 11.07 6.75 -6.74
CA ILE A 146 10.23 7.06 -5.57
C ILE A 146 8.82 7.46 -6.00
N TYR A 147 8.69 8.33 -7.00
CA TYR A 147 7.43 9.04 -7.30
C TYR A 147 6.73 8.58 -8.58
N LYS A 148 7.25 7.57 -9.31
CA LYS A 148 6.66 7.09 -10.58
C LYS A 148 5.17 6.75 -10.42
N GLY A 149 4.82 6.03 -9.36
CA GLY A 149 3.44 5.56 -9.13
C GLY A 149 2.47 6.66 -8.68
N VAL A 150 2.96 7.85 -8.35
CA VAL A 150 2.13 9.00 -7.94
C VAL A 150 2.25 10.18 -8.91
N LYS A 151 2.76 9.94 -10.11
CA LYS A 151 2.94 11.00 -11.14
C LYS A 151 1.66 11.77 -11.48
N GLY A 152 0.49 11.12 -11.36
CA GLY A 152 -0.82 11.69 -11.63
C GLY A 152 -1.52 12.26 -10.41
N LEU A 153 -0.96 12.13 -9.23
CA LEU A 153 -1.60 12.53 -7.98
C LEU A 153 -1.63 14.07 -7.86
N THR A 154 -2.81 14.66 -8.00
CA THR A 154 -3.01 16.12 -7.95
C THR A 154 -3.56 16.61 -6.63
N LYS A 155 -4.26 15.73 -5.90
CA LYS A 155 -4.88 16.01 -4.61
C LYS A 155 -4.33 15.05 -3.56
N LYS A 156 -4.45 15.44 -2.29
CA LYS A 156 -4.17 14.55 -1.17
C LYS A 156 -5.06 13.31 -1.26
N PRO A 157 -4.50 12.08 -1.11
CA PRO A 157 -5.31 10.88 -1.16
C PRO A 157 -6.31 10.84 -0.01
N GLU A 158 -7.53 10.45 -0.31
CA GLU A 158 -8.65 10.36 0.65
C GLU A 158 -8.83 8.93 1.16
N LEU A 159 -8.37 7.94 0.40
CA LEU A 159 -8.28 6.54 0.83
C LEU A 159 -6.86 6.02 0.67
N VAL A 160 -6.31 5.50 1.76
CA VAL A 160 -4.96 4.93 1.76
C VAL A 160 -5.00 3.46 2.15
N ILE A 161 -4.37 2.62 1.35
CA ILE A 161 -4.21 1.19 1.62
C ILE A 161 -2.74 0.95 2.00
N VAL A 162 -2.52 0.52 3.23
CA VAL A 162 -1.18 0.25 3.77
C VAL A 162 -0.93 -1.25 3.75
N LEU A 163 0.07 -1.67 2.99
CA LEU A 163 0.52 -3.04 2.96
C LEU A 163 1.69 -3.21 3.95
N ASP A 164 1.54 -4.10 4.91
CA ASP A 164 2.41 -4.29 6.06
C ASP A 164 2.40 -3.11 7.05
N GLY A 165 1.33 -3.06 7.84
CA GLY A 165 1.16 -2.03 8.86
C GLY A 165 2.29 -1.96 9.88
N GLN A 166 2.96 -3.08 10.19
CA GLN A 166 4.07 -3.09 11.15
C GLN A 166 5.31 -2.36 10.63
N MET A 167 5.61 -2.51 9.34
CA MET A 167 6.75 -1.85 8.71
C MET A 167 6.49 -0.34 8.50
N MET A 168 5.23 0.03 8.30
CA MET A 168 4.80 1.38 7.94
C MET A 168 4.35 2.24 9.14
N ASP A 169 4.96 2.03 10.29
CA ASP A 169 4.57 2.60 11.57
C ASP A 169 4.48 4.13 11.58
N ASN A 170 5.46 4.81 10.99
CA ASN A 170 5.47 6.27 10.89
C ASN A 170 4.32 6.79 10.04
N PHE A 171 3.97 6.08 8.98
CA PHE A 171 2.87 6.48 8.10
C PHE A 171 1.50 6.28 8.76
N ILE A 172 1.35 5.21 9.54
CA ILE A 172 0.12 5.00 10.32
C ILE A 172 -0.07 6.12 11.34
N ASN A 173 1.03 6.62 11.95
CA ASN A 173 0.97 7.80 12.80
C ASN A 173 0.55 9.07 12.03
N GLU A 174 0.93 9.21 10.77
CA GLU A 174 0.45 10.33 9.92
C GLU A 174 -1.03 10.19 9.62
N ILE A 175 -1.51 8.98 9.30
CA ILE A 175 -2.94 8.70 9.06
C ILE A 175 -3.76 9.08 10.29
N THR A 176 -3.33 8.68 11.49
CA THR A 176 -4.07 9.01 12.74
C THR A 176 -4.15 10.51 13.02
N LYS A 177 -3.18 11.30 12.53
CA LYS A 177 -3.18 12.77 12.64
C LYS A 177 -3.97 13.46 11.53
N THR A 178 -4.49 12.71 10.58
CA THR A 178 -5.17 13.23 9.40
C THR A 178 -6.56 12.60 9.31
N PRO A 179 -7.55 13.13 10.04
CA PRO A 179 -8.88 12.51 10.15
C PRO A 179 -9.66 12.45 8.84
N ASP A 180 -9.30 13.30 7.86
CA ASP A 180 -9.96 13.34 6.55
C ASP A 180 -9.56 12.15 5.63
N VAL A 181 -8.56 11.36 6.04
CA VAL A 181 -8.05 10.24 5.25
C VAL A 181 -8.57 8.92 5.83
N GLN A 182 -9.32 8.20 5.01
CA GLN A 182 -9.71 6.83 5.33
C GLN A 182 -8.54 5.88 5.11
N SER A 183 -8.48 4.79 5.89
CA SER A 183 -7.40 3.80 5.74
C SER A 183 -7.92 2.38 5.70
N ILE A 184 -7.18 1.53 4.98
CA ILE A 184 -7.25 0.08 5.03
C ILE A 184 -5.83 -0.41 5.33
N ILE A 185 -5.64 -1.14 6.42
CA ILE A 185 -4.33 -1.60 6.87
C ILE A 185 -4.29 -3.12 6.73
N ILE A 186 -3.43 -3.63 5.87
CA ILE A 186 -3.16 -5.06 5.75
C ILE A 186 -1.97 -5.37 6.64
N ALA A 187 -2.14 -6.24 7.63
CA ALA A 187 -1.12 -6.50 8.63
C ALA A 187 -1.12 -7.96 9.10
N GLY A 188 0.01 -8.39 9.66
CA GLY A 188 0.12 -9.68 10.34
C GLY A 188 -0.42 -9.63 11.77
N THR A 189 -0.44 -10.79 12.43
CA THR A 189 -0.89 -10.92 13.83
C THR A 189 0.03 -10.20 14.84
N ASN A 190 1.22 -9.78 14.43
CA ASN A 190 2.16 -8.99 15.23
C ASN A 190 1.88 -7.48 15.24
N PHE A 191 0.83 -7.03 14.56
CA PHE A 191 0.52 -5.61 14.45
C PHE A 191 0.05 -5.01 15.80
N ALA A 192 0.82 -4.07 16.34
CA ALA A 192 0.66 -3.55 17.69
C ALA A 192 -0.11 -2.22 17.80
N ARG A 193 -0.39 -1.55 16.68
CA ARG A 193 -1.02 -0.22 16.68
C ARG A 193 -2.52 -0.27 16.93
N ARG A 194 -3.09 0.88 17.27
CA ARG A 194 -4.54 1.05 17.31
C ARG A 194 -5.07 1.15 15.89
N TRP A 195 -6.18 0.47 15.63
CA TRP A 195 -6.90 0.54 14.35
C TRP A 195 -8.40 0.57 14.60
N ALA A 196 -9.16 1.08 13.63
CA ALA A 196 -10.60 0.85 13.60
C ALA A 196 -10.87 -0.56 13.08
N GLU A 197 -11.83 -1.26 13.64
CA GLU A 197 -12.10 -2.68 13.30
C GLU A 197 -12.45 -2.89 11.83
N ASP A 198 -13.09 -1.90 11.23
CA ASP A 198 -13.46 -1.87 9.82
C ASP A 198 -12.32 -1.44 8.87
N SER A 199 -11.14 -1.13 9.42
CA SER A 199 -9.99 -0.60 8.67
C SER A 199 -8.81 -1.55 8.63
N ILE A 200 -8.94 -2.77 9.17
CA ILE A 200 -7.83 -3.74 9.19
C ILE A 200 -8.21 -5.01 8.44
N ILE A 201 -7.21 -5.57 7.77
CA ILE A 201 -7.21 -6.94 7.26
C ILE A 201 -6.04 -7.66 7.90
N LEU A 202 -6.33 -8.60 8.79
CA LEU A 202 -5.31 -9.45 9.40
C LEU A 202 -5.09 -10.67 8.52
N ALA A 203 -3.89 -10.80 7.98
CA ALA A 203 -3.55 -11.90 7.09
C ALA A 203 -2.04 -12.17 7.07
N ASN A 204 -1.65 -13.20 6.36
CA ASN A 204 -0.25 -13.53 6.12
C ASN A 204 0.37 -12.53 5.14
N ILE A 205 1.12 -11.57 5.68
CA ILE A 205 1.83 -10.56 4.88
C ILE A 205 3.23 -11.02 4.44
N TRP A 206 3.61 -12.27 4.67
CA TRP A 206 4.90 -12.84 4.30
C TRP A 206 4.81 -13.75 3.08
N SER A 207 3.59 -14.21 2.75
CA SER A 207 3.32 -15.03 1.58
C SER A 207 2.85 -14.19 0.41
N HIS A 208 3.55 -14.28 -0.70
CA HIS A 208 3.21 -13.65 -1.98
C HIS A 208 1.78 -14.01 -2.42
N LYS A 209 1.44 -15.32 -2.36
CA LYS A 209 0.09 -15.81 -2.70
C LYS A 209 -1.02 -15.18 -1.87
N SER A 210 -0.76 -14.98 -0.56
CA SER A 210 -1.74 -14.38 0.34
C SER A 210 -2.03 -12.93 -0.01
N VAL A 211 -0.98 -12.13 -0.21
CA VAL A 211 -1.13 -10.71 -0.50
C VAL A 211 -1.74 -10.47 -1.87
N ASP A 212 -1.30 -11.22 -2.87
CA ASP A 212 -1.88 -11.21 -4.22
C ASP A 212 -3.37 -11.53 -4.20
N PHE A 213 -3.74 -12.59 -3.49
CA PHE A 213 -5.14 -12.99 -3.34
C PHE A 213 -5.97 -11.87 -2.69
N ILE A 214 -5.48 -11.28 -1.60
CA ILE A 214 -6.18 -10.21 -0.87
C ILE A 214 -6.35 -8.99 -1.77
N LEU A 215 -5.27 -8.53 -2.42
CA LEU A 215 -5.32 -7.36 -3.29
C LEU A 215 -6.27 -7.59 -4.47
N ASN A 216 -6.16 -8.71 -5.17
CA ASN A 216 -7.07 -9.02 -6.26
C ASN A 216 -8.53 -9.12 -5.80
N SER A 217 -8.77 -9.71 -4.62
CA SER A 217 -10.10 -9.82 -4.04
C SER A 217 -10.71 -8.48 -3.65
N MET A 218 -9.90 -7.53 -3.17
CA MET A 218 -10.38 -6.19 -2.79
C MET A 218 -10.78 -5.33 -4.01
N PHE A 219 -10.10 -5.53 -5.14
CA PHE A 219 -10.32 -4.70 -6.34
C PHE A 219 -11.24 -5.31 -7.38
N SER A 220 -11.53 -6.61 -7.27
CA SER A 220 -12.52 -7.29 -8.11
C SER A 220 -13.94 -6.96 -7.64
#